data_4bf099d4364b130957fcded31f0f6fd1
#
_entry.id   4bf099d4364b130957fcded31f0f6fd1
#
_cell.length_a   1.000
_cell.length_b   1.000
_cell.length_c   1.000
_cell.angle_alpha   90.00
_cell.angle_beta   90.00
_cell.angle_gamma   90.00
#
_symmetry.space_group_name_H-M   'P 1'
#
loop_
_entity.id
_entity.type
_entity.pdbx_description
1 polymer ?
#
loop_
_entity_poly.entity_id
_entity_poly.type
_entity_poly.pdbx_seq_one_letter_code
_entity_poly.pdbx_strand_id
1 'polypeptide(L)'
;MYEFWKELHNAPYHFPMDESIWYESMNYDVDSDGRELFTEIDTEDTGHAMVQYGYSAFGFDENGEISPEIHYPIIRDLAFAPAYRTEAEALLKKVLEYFKGEPRIYAFFHYFGMSACGRHGKLHDNDRHIAQLLERHGFVVEHENVYYMRQLKDTDTTDGRVTLQWRERTAGDCREFAAVLDGLEIGWGQVHFLPQGDIAYLRWIFIDSQRQHSGLGTAVMKQLCQELYHMGIRRFDTDTALSNTAAQGYYEKTGFVNAGITRSYYSK
;
A
#
# COMPACT_ATOMS: atom_id res chain seq x y z
N MET A 1 -9.66 -5.05 -20.96
CA MET A 1 -8.66 -4.41 -20.08
C MET A 1 -8.75 -4.94 -18.64
N TYR A 2 -9.89 -4.81 -17.94
CA TYR A 2 -10.05 -5.28 -16.56
C TYR A 2 -9.73 -6.79 -16.38
N GLU A 3 -10.30 -7.69 -17.18
CA GLU A 3 -10.05 -9.12 -17.04
C GLU A 3 -8.57 -9.49 -17.26
N PHE A 4 -7.91 -8.85 -18.23
CA PHE A 4 -6.48 -9.00 -18.46
C PHE A 4 -5.67 -8.52 -17.23
N TRP A 5 -5.97 -7.32 -16.72
CA TRP A 5 -5.32 -6.77 -15.55
C TRP A 5 -5.52 -7.67 -14.32
N LYS A 6 -6.75 -8.14 -14.10
CA LYS A 6 -7.13 -9.01 -13.00
C LYS A 6 -6.39 -10.36 -13.02
N GLU A 7 -6.17 -10.94 -14.20
CA GLU A 7 -5.39 -12.17 -14.34
C GLU A 7 -3.94 -12.00 -13.87
N LEU A 8 -3.35 -10.84 -14.09
CA LEU A 8 -1.98 -10.51 -13.64
C LEU A 8 -1.93 -10.16 -12.15
N HIS A 9 -3.02 -9.60 -11.60
CA HIS A 9 -3.10 -9.12 -10.22
C HIS A 9 -3.92 -10.05 -9.30
N ASN A 10 -3.84 -11.36 -9.49
CA ASN A 10 -4.55 -12.35 -8.69
C ASN A 10 -3.71 -13.00 -7.58
N ALA A 11 -2.48 -12.56 -7.38
CA ALA A 11 -1.61 -13.10 -6.33
C ALA A 11 -2.15 -12.76 -4.92
N PRO A 12 -1.89 -13.60 -3.89
CA PRO A 12 -2.45 -13.42 -2.55
C PRO A 12 -2.13 -12.08 -1.88
N TYR A 13 -1.03 -11.42 -2.26
CA TYR A 13 -0.64 -10.11 -1.73
C TYR A 13 -1.35 -8.94 -2.44
N HIS A 14 -1.95 -9.15 -3.61
CA HIS A 14 -2.79 -8.14 -4.25
C HIS A 14 -4.13 -8.02 -3.53
N PHE A 15 -4.69 -6.82 -3.51
CA PHE A 15 -6.04 -6.61 -3.03
C PHE A 15 -7.03 -6.96 -4.13
N PRO A 16 -8.09 -7.73 -3.82
CA PRO A 16 -9.14 -7.98 -4.78
C PRO A 16 -9.84 -6.66 -5.11
N MET A 17 -10.19 -6.48 -6.37
CA MET A 17 -10.85 -5.28 -6.87
C MET A 17 -11.95 -5.68 -7.85
N ASP A 18 -13.15 -5.14 -7.63
CA ASP A 18 -14.26 -5.31 -8.56
C ASP A 18 -14.07 -4.42 -9.80
N GLU A 19 -14.69 -4.80 -10.90
CA GLU A 19 -14.56 -4.09 -12.17
C GLU A 19 -14.97 -2.61 -12.05
N SER A 20 -16.04 -2.31 -11.32
CA SER A 20 -16.50 -0.93 -11.10
C SER A 20 -15.49 -0.10 -10.31
N ILE A 21 -14.95 -0.65 -9.23
CA ILE A 21 -13.92 0.00 -8.41
C ILE A 21 -12.63 0.19 -9.21
N TRP A 22 -12.28 -0.81 -10.03
CA TRP A 22 -11.12 -0.72 -10.92
C TRP A 22 -11.27 0.42 -11.92
N TYR A 23 -12.42 0.55 -12.59
CA TYR A 23 -12.68 1.67 -13.52
C TYR A 23 -12.70 3.03 -12.81
N GLU A 24 -13.22 3.11 -11.60
CA GLU A 24 -13.11 4.33 -10.80
C GLU A 24 -11.64 4.68 -10.53
N SER A 25 -10.86 3.71 -10.06
CA SER A 25 -9.45 3.93 -9.72
C SER A 25 -8.57 4.28 -10.92
N MET A 26 -9.00 3.94 -12.15
CA MET A 26 -8.32 4.31 -13.39
C MET A 26 -8.40 5.81 -13.68
N ASN A 27 -9.41 6.50 -13.17
CA ASN A 27 -9.66 7.91 -13.46
C ASN A 27 -9.55 8.79 -12.22
N TYR A 28 -9.76 8.21 -11.04
CA TYR A 28 -9.81 8.95 -9.79
C TYR A 28 -9.33 8.08 -8.63
N ASP A 29 -8.41 8.58 -7.85
CA ASP A 29 -7.93 7.92 -6.65
C ASP A 29 -7.65 8.95 -5.56
N VAL A 30 -7.94 8.60 -4.32
CA VAL A 30 -7.77 9.46 -3.15
C VAL A 30 -6.92 8.77 -2.10
N ASP A 31 -6.21 9.55 -1.31
CA ASP A 31 -5.52 9.07 -0.13
C ASP A 31 -6.50 8.73 1.01
N SER A 32 -5.95 8.29 2.14
CA SER A 32 -6.76 7.97 3.34
C SER A 32 -7.48 9.15 3.94
N ASP A 33 -7.07 10.37 3.61
CA ASP A 33 -7.66 11.62 4.10
C ASP A 33 -8.63 12.21 3.08
N GLY A 34 -8.89 11.49 1.98
CA GLY A 34 -9.79 11.90 0.90
C GLY A 34 -9.20 12.93 -0.05
N ARG A 35 -7.86 13.11 -0.03
CA ARG A 35 -7.20 14.02 -0.97
C ARG A 35 -7.00 13.32 -2.30
N GLU A 36 -7.26 14.01 -3.38
CA GLU A 36 -6.97 13.55 -4.74
C GLU A 36 -5.48 13.28 -4.90
N LEU A 37 -5.14 12.11 -5.45
CA LEU A 37 -3.74 11.69 -5.61
C LEU A 37 -3.13 12.15 -6.93
N PHE A 38 -3.94 12.33 -7.97
CA PHE A 38 -3.48 12.69 -9.30
C PHE A 38 -4.29 13.87 -9.87
N THR A 39 -3.64 14.76 -10.57
CA THR A 39 -4.29 15.80 -11.38
C THR A 39 -4.70 15.28 -12.74
N GLU A 40 -3.99 14.29 -13.26
CA GLU A 40 -4.17 13.68 -14.56
C GLU A 40 -3.69 12.23 -14.51
N ILE A 41 -4.49 11.32 -15.03
CA ILE A 41 -4.15 9.90 -15.18
C ILE A 41 -4.46 9.48 -16.60
N ASP A 42 -3.45 8.99 -17.31
CA ASP A 42 -3.57 8.38 -18.62
C ASP A 42 -3.32 6.88 -18.58
N THR A 43 -3.93 6.17 -19.50
CA THR A 43 -3.77 4.72 -19.66
C THR A 43 -3.52 4.38 -21.11
N GLU A 44 -2.44 3.64 -21.35
CA GLU A 44 -2.14 3.03 -22.63
C GLU A 44 -2.21 1.51 -22.51
N ASP A 45 -2.85 0.83 -23.45
CA ASP A 45 -2.89 -0.62 -23.50
C ASP A 45 -2.81 -1.17 -24.90
N THR A 46 -2.39 -2.44 -25.03
CA THR A 46 -2.31 -3.21 -26.28
C THR A 46 -3.20 -4.44 -26.24
N GLY A 47 -3.95 -4.66 -25.18
CA GLY A 47 -4.68 -5.91 -24.88
C GLY A 47 -3.80 -6.99 -24.23
N HIS A 48 -2.47 -6.82 -24.19
CA HIS A 48 -1.50 -7.74 -23.61
C HIS A 48 -0.49 -7.06 -22.67
N ALA A 49 -0.42 -5.76 -22.71
CA ALA A 49 0.35 -4.92 -21.80
C ALA A 49 -0.44 -3.64 -21.53
N MET A 50 -0.33 -3.12 -20.32
CA MET A 50 -0.96 -1.87 -19.92
C MET A 50 0.04 -1.04 -19.11
N VAL A 51 0.00 0.26 -19.28
CA VAL A 51 0.68 1.22 -18.41
C VAL A 51 -0.29 2.32 -18.01
N GLN A 52 -0.29 2.67 -16.73
CA GLN A 52 -1.01 3.81 -16.20
C GLN A 52 -0.02 4.82 -15.63
N TYR A 53 -0.17 6.08 -16.00
CA TYR A 53 0.79 7.13 -15.66
C TYR A 53 0.11 8.50 -15.58
N GLY A 54 0.77 9.46 -14.94
CA GLY A 54 0.25 10.81 -14.82
C GLY A 54 1.07 11.67 -13.88
N TYR A 55 0.52 12.83 -13.51
CA TYR A 55 1.11 13.73 -12.53
C TYR A 55 0.35 13.66 -11.21
N SER A 56 1.11 13.56 -10.10
CA SER A 56 0.52 13.63 -8.77
C SER A 56 -0.15 14.99 -8.53
N ALA A 57 -1.21 15.00 -7.71
CA ALA A 57 -1.89 16.24 -7.31
C ALA A 57 -1.08 17.07 -6.29
N PHE A 58 -0.13 16.44 -5.62
CA PHE A 58 0.78 17.05 -4.66
C PHE A 58 2.10 16.28 -4.59
N GLY A 59 3.09 16.88 -3.96
CA GLY A 59 4.33 16.24 -3.58
C GLY A 59 4.68 16.55 -2.15
N PHE A 60 5.94 16.33 -1.79
CA PHE A 60 6.47 16.61 -0.46
C PHE A 60 7.62 17.61 -0.56
N ASP A 61 7.62 18.62 0.30
CA ASP A 61 8.70 19.60 0.40
C ASP A 61 9.94 19.00 1.10
N GLU A 62 10.94 19.83 1.31
CA GLU A 62 12.21 19.46 1.98
C GLU A 62 12.04 19.00 3.44
N ASN A 63 10.92 19.35 4.08
CA ASN A 63 10.57 18.93 5.44
C ASN A 63 9.69 17.67 5.46
N GLY A 64 9.29 17.15 4.27
CA GLY A 64 8.37 16.04 4.14
C GLY A 64 6.89 16.42 4.29
N GLU A 65 6.59 17.74 4.29
CA GLU A 65 5.22 18.25 4.36
C GLU A 65 4.58 18.26 2.96
N ILE A 66 3.27 18.05 2.91
CA ILE A 66 2.51 18.05 1.66
C ILE A 66 2.53 19.45 1.03
N SER A 67 2.92 19.51 -0.24
CA SER A 67 2.91 20.72 -1.06
C SER A 67 2.10 20.51 -2.33
N PRO A 68 1.02 21.27 -2.56
CA PRO A 68 0.22 21.20 -3.77
C PRO A 68 0.90 21.83 -4.99
N GLU A 69 2.07 22.45 -4.83
CA GLU A 69 2.84 23.06 -5.91
C GLU A 69 3.87 22.07 -6.50
N ILE A 70 4.08 20.94 -5.84
CA ILE A 70 5.03 19.90 -6.26
C ILE A 70 4.23 18.77 -6.89
N HIS A 71 4.52 18.47 -8.15
CA HIS A 71 3.91 17.38 -8.90
C HIS A 71 4.97 16.38 -9.33
N TYR A 72 4.73 15.12 -9.08
CA TYR A 72 5.62 14.04 -9.52
C TYR A 72 5.11 13.41 -10.80
N PRO A 73 5.95 13.23 -11.84
CA PRO A 73 5.65 12.35 -12.97
C PRO A 73 5.75 10.90 -12.50
N ILE A 74 4.64 10.14 -12.61
CA ILE A 74 4.51 8.82 -11.99
C ILE A 74 4.02 7.80 -13.01
N ILE A 75 4.72 6.68 -13.12
CA ILE A 75 4.19 5.42 -13.64
C ILE A 75 3.52 4.72 -12.47
N ARG A 76 2.20 4.76 -12.47
CA ARG A 76 1.38 4.25 -11.37
C ARG A 76 1.24 2.73 -11.40
N ASP A 77 1.08 2.18 -12.60
CA ASP A 77 1.00 0.73 -12.84
C ASP A 77 1.64 0.39 -14.18
N LEU A 78 2.20 -0.81 -14.27
CA LEU A 78 2.73 -1.40 -15.49
C LEU A 78 2.47 -2.91 -15.42
N ALA A 79 1.51 -3.38 -16.20
CA ALA A 79 1.03 -4.75 -16.14
C ALA A 79 1.24 -5.46 -17.48
N PHE A 80 1.90 -6.60 -17.48
CA PHE A 80 2.06 -7.47 -18.65
C PHE A 80 2.51 -8.89 -18.23
N ALA A 81 2.14 -9.89 -19.01
CA ALA A 81 2.73 -11.21 -18.83
C ALA A 81 4.13 -11.27 -19.48
N PRO A 82 5.09 -12.06 -18.95
CA PRO A 82 6.48 -12.09 -19.44
C PRO A 82 6.63 -12.31 -20.95
N ALA A 83 5.69 -12.98 -21.60
CA ALA A 83 5.66 -13.21 -23.03
C ALA A 83 5.47 -11.91 -23.86
N TYR A 84 4.85 -10.88 -23.27
CA TYR A 84 4.50 -9.62 -23.95
C TYR A 84 5.43 -8.46 -23.59
N ARG A 85 6.65 -8.77 -23.20
CA ARG A 85 7.65 -7.81 -22.78
C ARG A 85 7.95 -6.74 -23.84
N THR A 86 8.01 -7.12 -25.11
CA THR A 86 8.28 -6.17 -26.21
C THR A 86 7.19 -5.10 -26.32
N GLU A 87 5.93 -5.50 -26.13
CA GLU A 87 4.78 -4.59 -26.13
C GLU A 87 4.84 -3.65 -24.91
N ALA A 88 5.09 -4.21 -23.72
CA ALA A 88 5.27 -3.42 -22.51
C ALA A 88 6.43 -2.42 -22.61
N GLU A 89 7.54 -2.83 -23.24
CA GLU A 89 8.68 -1.93 -23.49
C GLU A 89 8.32 -0.78 -24.45
N ALA A 90 7.50 -1.07 -25.45
CA ALA A 90 7.02 -0.03 -26.37
C ALA A 90 6.11 0.99 -25.65
N LEU A 91 5.23 0.53 -24.77
CA LEU A 91 4.41 1.41 -23.93
C LEU A 91 5.28 2.23 -22.97
N LEU A 92 6.21 1.60 -22.28
CA LEU A 92 7.13 2.31 -21.37
C LEU A 92 7.91 3.42 -22.11
N LYS A 93 8.40 3.16 -23.32
CA LYS A 93 9.09 4.18 -24.13
C LYS A 93 8.20 5.36 -24.48
N LYS A 94 6.91 5.15 -24.77
CA LYS A 94 5.94 6.24 -24.98
C LYS A 94 5.80 7.10 -23.72
N VAL A 95 5.67 6.47 -22.56
CA VAL A 95 5.55 7.17 -21.28
C VAL A 95 6.82 7.96 -20.96
N LEU A 96 8.00 7.39 -21.21
CA LEU A 96 9.26 8.10 -21.02
C LEU A 96 9.40 9.31 -21.96
N GLU A 97 8.90 9.22 -23.19
CA GLU A 97 8.87 10.37 -24.11
C GLU A 97 7.84 11.42 -23.68
N TYR A 98 6.67 11.01 -23.14
CA TYR A 98 5.68 11.91 -22.54
C TYR A 98 6.26 12.74 -21.40
N PHE A 99 7.02 12.11 -20.50
CA PHE A 99 7.70 12.78 -19.39
C PHE A 99 9.08 13.37 -19.76
N LYS A 100 9.37 13.53 -21.04
CA LYS A 100 10.67 14.05 -21.49
C LYS A 100 10.94 15.45 -20.95
N GLY A 101 12.07 15.60 -20.28
CA GLY A 101 12.47 16.86 -19.66
C GLY A 101 12.22 16.92 -18.17
N GLU A 102 11.45 15.99 -17.63
CA GLU A 102 11.29 15.86 -16.20
C GLU A 102 12.60 15.38 -15.55
N PRO A 103 12.99 15.97 -14.43
CA PRO A 103 14.26 15.64 -13.77
C PRO A 103 14.27 14.23 -13.18
N ARG A 104 13.08 13.68 -12.91
CA ARG A 104 12.93 12.34 -12.31
C ARG A 104 11.51 11.83 -12.55
N ILE A 105 11.38 10.58 -13.00
CA ILE A 105 10.12 9.87 -13.14
C ILE A 105 10.08 8.79 -12.07
N TYR A 106 8.98 8.70 -11.33
CA TYR A 106 8.76 7.64 -10.33
C TYR A 106 7.95 6.50 -10.93
N ALA A 107 8.17 5.28 -10.41
CA ALA A 107 7.35 4.13 -10.76
C ALA A 107 6.97 3.35 -9.50
N PHE A 108 5.70 2.95 -9.38
CA PHE A 108 5.15 2.30 -8.20
C PHE A 108 5.48 3.10 -6.93
N PHE A 109 5.36 4.41 -7.04
CA PHE A 109 5.83 5.31 -6.01
C PHE A 109 4.96 5.22 -4.76
N HIS A 110 5.63 5.18 -3.61
CA HIS A 110 4.98 5.16 -2.32
C HIS A 110 3.91 6.26 -2.22
N TYR A 111 2.69 5.92 -1.80
CA TYR A 111 1.47 6.73 -1.82
C TYR A 111 0.69 6.75 -3.14
N PHE A 112 1.35 6.76 -4.28
CA PHE A 112 0.75 7.09 -5.57
C PHE A 112 0.59 5.87 -6.49
N GLY A 113 0.98 4.70 -6.04
CA GLY A 113 0.78 3.48 -6.79
C GLY A 113 -0.69 3.01 -6.75
N MET A 114 -1.04 2.09 -7.62
CA MET A 114 -2.39 1.56 -7.68
C MET A 114 -2.71 0.74 -6.44
N SER A 115 -3.82 1.03 -5.76
CA SER A 115 -4.21 0.39 -4.50
C SER A 115 -4.40 -1.12 -4.58
N ALA A 116 -4.69 -1.65 -5.77
CA ALA A 116 -4.79 -3.10 -6.01
C ALA A 116 -3.44 -3.85 -5.86
N CYS A 117 -2.32 -3.15 -6.04
CA CYS A 117 -0.98 -3.71 -5.82
C CYS A 117 -0.55 -3.64 -4.35
N GLY A 118 -1.50 -3.58 -3.43
CA GLY A 118 -1.26 -3.32 -2.01
C GLY A 118 -1.51 -1.86 -1.65
N ARG A 119 -1.64 -1.55 -0.35
CA ARG A 119 -2.09 -0.20 0.09
C ARG A 119 -1.24 0.95 -0.44
N HIS A 120 0.05 0.72 -0.62
CA HIS A 120 0.97 1.74 -1.13
C HIS A 120 1.26 1.60 -2.64
N GLY A 121 0.62 0.65 -3.32
CA GLY A 121 0.78 0.44 -4.75
C GLY A 121 2.21 0.16 -5.21
N LYS A 122 3.04 -0.41 -4.34
CA LYS A 122 4.42 -0.78 -4.67
C LYS A 122 4.49 -2.08 -5.45
N LEU A 123 5.51 -2.21 -6.28
CA LEU A 123 5.77 -3.43 -7.03
C LEU A 123 6.29 -4.54 -6.12
N HIS A 124 5.62 -5.69 -6.12
CA HIS A 124 6.05 -6.85 -5.34
C HIS A 124 7.21 -7.58 -6.03
N ASP A 125 8.08 -8.24 -5.23
CA ASP A 125 9.27 -8.93 -5.73
C ASP A 125 8.97 -10.19 -6.56
N ASN A 126 7.73 -10.69 -6.56
CA ASN A 126 7.28 -11.72 -7.50
C ASN A 126 7.14 -11.18 -8.94
N ASP A 127 6.94 -9.89 -9.12
CA ASP A 127 6.80 -9.25 -10.43
C ASP A 127 8.16 -8.81 -11.01
N ARG A 128 9.14 -9.72 -10.88
CA ARG A 128 10.54 -9.48 -11.31
C ARG A 128 10.69 -9.05 -12.76
N HIS A 129 9.81 -9.50 -13.65
CA HIS A 129 9.84 -9.13 -15.06
C HIS A 129 9.54 -7.64 -15.27
N ILE A 130 8.67 -7.06 -14.45
CA ILE A 130 8.36 -5.62 -14.44
C ILE A 130 9.57 -4.85 -13.90
N ALA A 131 10.09 -5.27 -12.73
CA ALA A 131 11.30 -4.68 -12.15
C ALA A 131 12.47 -4.66 -13.14
N GLN A 132 12.75 -5.79 -13.80
CA GLN A 132 13.80 -5.90 -14.81
C GLN A 132 13.58 -4.99 -16.02
N LEU A 133 12.34 -4.74 -16.42
CA LEU A 133 12.04 -3.81 -17.50
C LEU A 133 12.36 -2.37 -17.07
N LEU A 134 11.89 -1.96 -15.88
CA LEU A 134 12.20 -0.64 -15.31
C LEU A 134 13.72 -0.42 -15.17
N GLU A 135 14.44 -1.36 -14.59
CA GLU A 135 15.90 -1.29 -14.38
C GLU A 135 16.68 -1.13 -15.70
N ARG A 136 16.28 -1.80 -16.78
CA ARG A 136 16.87 -1.65 -18.10
C ARG A 136 16.67 -0.26 -18.70
N HIS A 137 15.63 0.46 -18.27
CA HIS A 137 15.34 1.83 -18.66
C HIS A 137 15.86 2.85 -17.65
N GLY A 138 16.79 2.46 -16.78
CA GLY A 138 17.51 3.37 -15.89
C GLY A 138 16.82 3.66 -14.57
N PHE A 139 15.73 2.96 -14.26
CA PHE A 139 15.12 3.06 -12.94
C PHE A 139 15.96 2.33 -11.88
N VAL A 140 15.98 2.91 -10.70
CA VAL A 140 16.61 2.32 -9.51
C VAL A 140 15.60 2.27 -8.38
N VAL A 141 15.84 1.37 -7.44
CA VAL A 141 14.99 1.26 -6.24
C VAL A 141 15.08 2.54 -5.42
N GLU A 142 13.94 3.10 -5.10
CA GLU A 142 13.79 4.26 -4.23
C GLU A 142 13.58 3.84 -2.78
N HIS A 143 12.61 2.91 -2.57
CA HIS A 143 12.23 2.46 -1.25
C HIS A 143 11.80 1.00 -1.25
N GLU A 144 12.12 0.28 -0.17
CA GLU A 144 11.77 -1.13 0.01
C GLU A 144 11.03 -1.34 1.34
N ASN A 145 9.93 -2.11 1.26
CA ASN A 145 9.20 -2.54 2.45
C ASN A 145 9.10 -4.07 2.47
N VAL A 146 9.07 -4.63 3.67
CA VAL A 146 8.60 -6.00 3.88
C VAL A 146 7.09 -5.97 4.04
N TYR A 147 6.39 -6.72 3.21
CA TYR A 147 4.94 -6.86 3.25
C TYR A 147 4.55 -8.04 4.14
N TYR A 148 3.59 -7.82 5.01
CA TYR A 148 3.13 -8.79 5.99
C TYR A 148 1.63 -9.05 5.85
N MET A 149 1.24 -10.32 5.95
CA MET A 149 -0.14 -10.76 5.91
C MET A 149 -0.47 -11.62 7.12
N ARG A 150 -1.69 -11.49 7.65
CA ARG A 150 -2.20 -12.34 8.71
C ARG A 150 -3.63 -12.77 8.42
N GLN A 151 -3.89 -14.08 8.47
CA GLN A 151 -5.26 -14.61 8.49
C GLN A 151 -5.79 -14.53 9.92
N LEU A 152 -6.88 -13.78 10.10
CA LEU A 152 -7.55 -13.65 11.40
C LEU A 152 -8.41 -14.88 11.68
N LYS A 153 -8.46 -15.29 12.94
CA LYS A 153 -9.18 -16.50 13.39
C LYS A 153 -9.99 -16.20 14.63
N ASP A 154 -11.06 -16.96 14.84
CA ASP A 154 -11.87 -16.90 16.06
C ASP A 154 -11.06 -17.23 17.32
N THR A 155 -9.96 -17.95 17.15
CA THR A 155 -9.02 -18.29 18.23
C THR A 155 -8.03 -17.17 18.59
N ASP A 156 -8.07 -16.03 17.90
CA ASP A 156 -7.30 -14.85 18.26
C ASP A 156 -7.86 -14.26 19.56
N THR A 157 -7.23 -14.59 20.69
CA THR A 157 -7.70 -14.22 22.02
C THR A 157 -6.87 -13.07 22.60
N THR A 158 -7.55 -12.16 23.25
CA THR A 158 -6.94 -11.10 24.08
C THR A 158 -6.80 -11.55 25.53
N ASP A 159 -5.90 -10.91 26.26
CA ASP A 159 -5.79 -11.07 27.72
C ASP A 159 -6.62 -10.02 28.50
N GLY A 160 -7.37 -9.20 27.77
CA GLY A 160 -8.29 -8.20 28.35
C GLY A 160 -7.63 -7.00 29.04
N ARG A 161 -6.31 -6.91 29.03
CA ARG A 161 -5.59 -5.79 29.67
C ARG A 161 -5.81 -4.45 28.98
N VAL A 162 -6.02 -4.46 27.68
CA VAL A 162 -6.15 -3.28 26.84
C VAL A 162 -7.52 -3.26 26.18
N THR A 163 -8.12 -2.10 26.08
CA THR A 163 -9.32 -1.84 25.27
C THR A 163 -8.99 -0.90 24.12
N LEU A 164 -9.71 -1.04 23.01
CA LEU A 164 -9.59 -0.10 21.90
C LEU A 164 -10.81 0.82 21.86
N GLN A 165 -10.56 2.10 21.80
CA GLN A 165 -11.60 3.12 21.62
C GLN A 165 -11.50 3.62 20.18
N TRP A 166 -12.41 3.14 19.33
CA TRP A 166 -12.49 3.57 17.95
C TRP A 166 -13.01 5.00 17.88
N ARG A 167 -12.30 5.83 17.15
CA ARG A 167 -12.69 7.21 16.84
C ARG A 167 -13.62 7.23 15.64
N GLU A 168 -14.45 8.26 15.56
CA GLU A 168 -15.28 8.46 14.38
C GLU A 168 -14.43 8.48 13.12
N ARG A 169 -15.04 8.01 12.02
CA ARG A 169 -14.39 7.84 10.73
C ARG A 169 -13.80 9.18 10.27
N THR A 170 -12.50 9.23 10.14
CA THR A 170 -11.82 10.25 9.33
C THR A 170 -12.19 10.01 7.85
N ALA A 171 -11.91 10.95 6.96
CA ALA A 171 -12.23 10.81 5.55
C ALA A 171 -11.78 9.43 4.98
N GLY A 172 -12.55 8.90 4.04
CA GLY A 172 -12.25 7.63 3.39
C GLY A 172 -12.56 6.38 4.23
N ASP A 173 -11.93 5.26 3.92
CA ASP A 173 -12.10 3.96 4.58
C ASP A 173 -11.16 3.74 5.78
N CYS A 174 -10.53 4.81 6.26
CA CYS A 174 -9.59 4.78 7.38
C CYS A 174 -10.30 5.06 8.70
N ARG A 175 -10.00 4.26 9.73
CA ARG A 175 -10.44 4.49 11.11
C ARG A 175 -9.26 4.51 12.05
N GLU A 176 -9.34 5.39 13.03
CA GLU A 176 -8.37 5.45 14.12
C GLU A 176 -8.90 4.76 15.37
N PHE A 177 -7.98 4.26 16.18
CA PHE A 177 -8.28 3.79 17.52
C PHE A 177 -7.24 4.31 18.52
N ALA A 178 -7.70 4.59 19.74
CA ALA A 178 -6.84 4.76 20.90
C ALA A 178 -6.74 3.43 21.65
N ALA A 179 -5.54 3.03 22.03
CA ALA A 179 -5.31 1.91 22.92
C ALA A 179 -5.31 2.40 24.38
N VAL A 180 -6.15 1.82 25.21
CA VAL A 180 -6.38 2.27 26.60
C VAL A 180 -6.07 1.15 27.58
N LEU A 181 -5.30 1.47 28.62
CA LEU A 181 -4.98 0.64 29.77
C LEU A 181 -5.37 1.40 31.05
N ASP A 182 -6.21 0.82 31.90
CA ASP A 182 -6.65 1.42 33.16
C ASP A 182 -7.19 2.86 33.01
N GLY A 183 -7.91 3.12 31.91
CA GLY A 183 -8.50 4.42 31.60
C GLY A 183 -7.51 5.46 31.00
N LEU A 184 -6.25 5.09 30.80
CA LEU A 184 -5.24 5.96 30.20
C LEU A 184 -4.92 5.52 28.77
N GLU A 185 -4.85 6.46 27.84
CA GLU A 185 -4.34 6.22 26.49
C GLU A 185 -2.85 5.87 26.56
N ILE A 186 -2.49 4.73 25.96
CA ILE A 186 -1.12 4.20 25.94
C ILE A 186 -0.55 4.12 24.52
N GLY A 187 -1.35 4.46 23.53
CA GLY A 187 -0.97 4.41 22.12
C GLY A 187 -2.18 4.56 21.21
N TRP A 188 -1.95 4.56 19.94
CA TRP A 188 -2.98 4.71 18.93
C TRP A 188 -2.60 3.96 17.64
N GLY A 189 -3.56 3.80 16.74
CA GLY A 189 -3.31 3.23 15.44
C GLY A 189 -4.36 3.61 14.41
N GLN A 190 -4.06 3.29 13.17
CA GLN A 190 -4.89 3.61 12.02
C GLN A 190 -5.06 2.37 11.14
N VAL A 191 -6.29 2.02 10.82
CA VAL A 191 -6.66 0.86 10.02
C VAL A 191 -7.52 1.29 8.84
N HIS A 192 -7.14 0.85 7.66
CA HIS A 192 -7.94 0.97 6.44
C HIS A 192 -8.80 -0.28 6.28
N PHE A 193 -10.07 -0.07 6.02
CA PHE A 193 -11.02 -1.12 5.67
C PHE A 193 -11.21 -1.10 4.16
N LEU A 194 -10.83 -2.18 3.49
CA LEU A 194 -10.93 -2.23 2.03
C LEU A 194 -12.39 -2.41 1.59
N PRO A 195 -12.78 -1.86 0.44
CA PRO A 195 -14.16 -1.89 -0.05
C PRO A 195 -14.74 -3.30 -0.18
N GLN A 196 -13.90 -4.30 -0.44
CA GLN A 196 -14.28 -5.71 -0.60
C GLN A 196 -14.65 -6.42 0.72
N GLY A 197 -14.58 -5.71 1.84
CA GLY A 197 -15.31 -6.04 3.06
C GLY A 197 -14.62 -6.97 4.05
N ASP A 198 -13.68 -7.82 3.65
CA ASP A 198 -13.06 -8.81 4.55
C ASP A 198 -11.55 -8.61 4.75
N ILE A 199 -10.98 -7.56 4.18
CA ILE A 199 -9.58 -7.19 4.30
C ILE A 199 -9.44 -5.85 5.00
N ALA A 200 -8.51 -5.77 5.94
CA ALA A 200 -8.07 -4.54 6.56
C ALA A 200 -6.55 -4.39 6.44
N TYR A 201 -6.08 -3.16 6.44
CA TYR A 201 -4.67 -2.83 6.37
C TYR A 201 -4.28 -1.92 7.53
N LEU A 202 -3.29 -2.34 8.33
CA LEU A 202 -2.73 -1.53 9.41
C LEU A 202 -1.76 -0.50 8.80
N ARG A 203 -2.16 0.76 8.81
CA ARG A 203 -1.34 1.87 8.32
C ARG A 203 -0.31 2.31 9.35
N TRP A 204 -0.77 2.50 10.59
CA TRP A 204 0.05 2.96 11.69
C TRP A 204 -0.32 2.24 12.98
N ILE A 205 0.68 2.00 13.80
CA ILE A 205 0.51 1.60 15.21
C ILE A 205 1.64 2.23 16.02
N PHE A 206 1.26 2.87 17.08
CA PHE A 206 2.17 3.53 18.00
C PHE A 206 1.84 3.15 19.44
N ILE A 207 2.85 2.83 20.22
CA ILE A 207 2.78 2.65 21.67
C ILE A 207 3.74 3.64 22.32
N ASP A 208 3.26 4.35 23.34
CA ASP A 208 4.07 5.29 24.11
C ASP A 208 5.43 4.68 24.45
N SER A 209 6.49 5.43 24.17
CA SER A 209 7.88 4.98 24.30
C SER A 209 8.20 4.52 25.73
N GLN A 210 7.62 5.16 26.76
CA GLN A 210 7.79 4.78 28.16
C GLN A 210 7.12 3.45 28.51
N ARG A 211 6.22 2.95 27.65
CA ARG A 211 5.43 1.73 27.85
C ARG A 211 5.84 0.61 26.88
N GLN A 212 6.78 0.86 25.99
CA GLN A 212 7.35 -0.16 25.13
C GLN A 212 8.09 -1.24 25.92
N HIS A 213 8.34 -2.38 25.29
CA HIS A 213 9.03 -3.54 25.87
C HIS A 213 8.32 -4.20 27.09
N SER A 214 7.11 -3.77 27.43
CA SER A 214 6.28 -4.31 28.52
C SER A 214 5.27 -5.37 28.07
N GLY A 215 5.25 -5.73 26.79
CA GLY A 215 4.27 -6.61 26.17
C GLY A 215 2.94 -5.94 25.78
N LEU A 216 2.77 -4.64 26.07
CA LEU A 216 1.53 -3.90 25.76
C LEU A 216 1.27 -3.81 24.26
N GLY A 217 2.30 -3.61 23.42
CA GLY A 217 2.12 -3.65 21.96
C GLY A 217 1.53 -4.97 21.47
N THR A 218 1.98 -6.09 22.04
CA THR A 218 1.43 -7.41 21.72
C THR A 218 -0.03 -7.54 22.19
N ALA A 219 -0.38 -7.00 23.37
CA ALA A 219 -1.76 -6.98 23.87
C ALA A 219 -2.66 -6.13 22.96
N VAL A 220 -2.21 -4.95 22.55
CA VAL A 220 -2.92 -4.08 21.58
C VAL A 220 -3.17 -4.81 20.27
N MET A 221 -2.15 -5.46 19.68
CA MET A 221 -2.31 -6.19 18.42
C MET A 221 -3.29 -7.36 18.56
N LYS A 222 -3.26 -8.09 19.66
CA LYS A 222 -4.21 -9.19 19.90
C LYS A 222 -5.65 -8.66 20.02
N GLN A 223 -5.85 -7.57 20.76
CA GLN A 223 -7.15 -6.93 20.90
C GLN A 223 -7.65 -6.45 19.54
N LEU A 224 -6.78 -5.82 18.75
CA LEU A 224 -7.10 -5.34 17.40
C LEU A 224 -7.51 -6.49 16.48
N CYS A 225 -6.74 -7.57 16.45
CA CYS A 225 -7.07 -8.75 15.64
C CYS A 225 -8.43 -9.36 16.01
N GLN A 226 -8.74 -9.45 17.30
CA GLN A 226 -10.01 -9.97 17.77
C GLN A 226 -11.18 -9.06 17.36
N GLU A 227 -11.05 -7.75 17.56
CA GLU A 227 -12.11 -6.81 17.18
C GLU A 227 -12.33 -6.78 15.66
N LEU A 228 -11.26 -6.76 14.86
CA LEU A 228 -11.34 -6.83 13.40
C LEU A 228 -12.04 -8.13 12.97
N TYR A 229 -11.70 -9.28 13.58
CA TYR A 229 -12.39 -10.55 13.28
C TYR A 229 -13.90 -10.47 13.54
N HIS A 230 -14.30 -9.89 14.67
CA HIS A 230 -15.72 -9.68 15.01
C HIS A 230 -16.41 -8.67 14.08
N MET A 231 -15.67 -7.73 13.48
CA MET A 231 -16.18 -6.83 12.44
C MET A 231 -16.32 -7.51 11.06
N GLY A 232 -15.96 -8.79 10.93
CA GLY A 232 -16.04 -9.53 9.67
C GLY A 232 -14.73 -9.60 8.87
N ILE A 233 -13.66 -8.96 9.34
CA ILE A 233 -12.35 -9.02 8.66
C ILE A 233 -11.75 -10.42 8.80
N ARG A 234 -11.21 -10.92 7.71
CA ARG A 234 -10.57 -12.25 7.65
C ARG A 234 -9.09 -12.17 7.32
N ARG A 235 -8.67 -11.13 6.63
CA ARG A 235 -7.27 -10.87 6.29
C ARG A 235 -6.86 -9.50 6.84
N PHE A 236 -5.71 -9.45 7.49
CA PHE A 236 -5.13 -8.24 8.05
C PHE A 236 -3.69 -8.09 7.56
N ASP A 237 -3.43 -7.02 6.83
CA ASP A 237 -2.16 -6.75 6.16
C ASP A 237 -1.47 -5.54 6.77
N THR A 238 -0.16 -5.46 6.58
CA THR A 238 0.66 -4.29 6.92
C THR A 238 1.97 -4.33 6.15
N ASP A 239 2.71 -3.26 6.15
CA ASP A 239 4.11 -3.26 5.71
C ASP A 239 4.99 -2.41 6.63
N THR A 240 6.29 -2.54 6.47
CA THR A 240 7.26 -1.67 7.14
C THR A 240 8.55 -1.60 6.33
N ALA A 241 9.30 -0.51 6.49
CA ALA A 241 10.58 -0.36 5.82
C ALA A 241 11.50 -1.57 6.05
N LEU A 242 12.20 -2.02 5.01
CA LEU A 242 13.14 -3.15 5.09
C LEU A 242 14.22 -2.94 6.17
N SER A 243 14.56 -1.70 6.48
CA SER A 243 15.49 -1.34 7.54
C SER A 243 14.90 -1.38 8.96
N ASN A 244 13.55 -1.42 9.10
CA ASN A 244 12.89 -1.39 10.40
C ASN A 244 12.73 -2.81 11.00
N THR A 245 13.84 -3.40 11.42
CA THR A 245 13.88 -4.76 11.97
C THR A 245 13.07 -4.92 13.26
N ALA A 246 12.90 -3.85 14.03
CA ALA A 246 12.09 -3.86 15.25
C ALA A 246 10.61 -4.08 14.94
N ALA A 247 10.05 -3.38 13.95
CA ALA A 247 8.68 -3.58 13.50
C ALA A 247 8.50 -4.97 12.85
N GLN A 248 9.49 -5.44 12.07
CA GLN A 248 9.46 -6.78 11.48
C GLN A 248 9.31 -7.85 12.56
N GLY A 249 10.20 -7.86 13.57
CA GLY A 249 10.12 -8.80 14.69
C GLY A 249 8.82 -8.66 15.51
N TYR A 250 8.24 -7.47 15.60
CA TYR A 250 6.95 -7.25 16.23
C TYR A 250 5.81 -7.90 15.45
N TYR A 251 5.76 -7.72 14.13
CA TYR A 251 4.72 -8.31 13.28
C TYR A 251 4.82 -9.84 13.27
N GLU A 252 6.01 -10.40 13.10
CA GLU A 252 6.23 -11.86 13.14
C GLU A 252 5.79 -12.46 14.50
N LYS A 253 6.20 -11.83 15.61
CA LYS A 253 5.79 -12.24 16.96
C LYS A 253 4.28 -12.17 17.18
N THR A 254 3.59 -11.28 16.48
CA THR A 254 2.13 -11.11 16.57
C THR A 254 1.37 -11.91 15.51
N GLY A 255 2.03 -12.84 14.81
CA GLY A 255 1.42 -13.84 13.94
C GLY A 255 1.23 -13.40 12.49
N PHE A 256 1.85 -12.31 12.09
CA PHE A 256 1.97 -11.97 10.66
C PHE A 256 3.03 -12.82 9.99
N VAL A 257 2.82 -13.14 8.73
CA VAL A 257 3.72 -13.89 7.88
C VAL A 257 4.31 -12.93 6.85
N ASN A 258 5.63 -12.96 6.70
CA ASN A 258 6.31 -12.22 5.64
C ASN A 258 5.82 -12.73 4.27
N ALA A 259 5.24 -11.86 3.48
CA ALA A 259 4.66 -12.14 2.17
C ALA A 259 5.53 -11.64 1.01
N GLY A 260 6.73 -11.15 1.29
CA GLY A 260 7.70 -10.69 0.31
C GLY A 260 8.11 -9.22 0.49
N ILE A 261 8.82 -8.71 -0.49
CA ILE A 261 9.32 -7.33 -0.52
C ILE A 261 8.58 -6.55 -1.59
N THR A 262 8.15 -5.35 -1.24
CA THR A 262 7.57 -4.39 -2.18
C THR A 262 8.50 -3.21 -2.40
N ARG A 263 8.56 -2.68 -3.64
CA ARG A 263 9.51 -1.65 -4.05
C ARG A 263 8.84 -0.52 -4.80
N SER A 264 9.31 0.69 -4.55
CA SER A 264 9.14 1.83 -5.43
C SER A 264 10.45 2.14 -6.16
N TYR A 265 10.33 2.81 -7.31
CA TYR A 265 11.44 3.10 -8.20
C TYR A 265 11.45 4.56 -8.64
N TYR A 266 12.62 5.03 -9.08
CA TYR A 266 12.73 6.31 -9.80
C TYR A 266 13.76 6.22 -10.93
N SER A 267 13.59 7.03 -11.98
CA SER A 267 14.59 7.19 -13.05
C SER A 267 15.75 8.05 -12.56
N LYS A 268 16.96 7.68 -12.97
CA LYS A 268 18.16 8.51 -12.75
C LYS A 268 18.27 9.58 -13.80
#